data_c1011848b2612eaadb13ac1e3eaeb2ac
#
_entry.id   c1011848b2612eaadb13ac1e3eaeb2ac
#
_cell.length_a   1.000
_cell.length_b   1.000
_cell.length_c   1.000
_cell.angle_alpha   90.00
_cell.angle_beta   90.00
_cell.angle_gamma   90.00
#
_symmetry.space_group_name_H-M   'P 1'
#
loop_
_entity.id
_entity.type
_entity.pdbx_description
1 polymer ?
#
loop_
_entity_poly.entity_id
_entity_poly.type
_entity_poly.pdbx_seq_one_letter_code
_entity_poly.pdbx_strand_id
1 'polypeptide(L)'
;MGKYYILLILSFFSLSILAHDVTNVRGMQEGQNIVLLYDLQVDTRISQVYVEIDGKSRLIPNACLSGDVNRIVAKGQNRRIVYDVLADYTNGLKADRIAFVINPNSEGGHEYVDLGLSVKWATCNVGASKPEEYGDYFAWGETQPKTTYDWSTYKWCNGRSGRSNRQTKYCTARRWGTLDNKTTLDLSDDAARVNWGGSWRMPTTDEQRELIYDCTWTWTTQSGVNGHKVTSKKNGNSIFLPAAGYRRGSSLYDAGSYGNYWSSSLDTDYPNLAWYVSFTSGSVSRSGSNRYYGFSVRPVCQ
;
A
#
# COMPACT_ATOMS: atom_id res chain seq x y z
N MET A 1 14.27 -3.10 -50.40
CA MET A 1 14.27 -2.95 -48.94
C MET A 1 13.81 -1.53 -48.60
N GLY A 2 12.52 -1.37 -48.33
CA GLY A 2 11.96 -0.06 -48.00
C GLY A 2 12.39 0.33 -46.58
N LYS A 3 13.05 1.49 -46.44
CA LYS A 3 13.30 2.10 -45.16
C LYS A 3 11.96 2.65 -44.66
N TYR A 4 11.37 1.98 -43.67
CA TYR A 4 10.21 2.52 -42.95
C TYR A 4 10.71 3.60 -42.00
N TYR A 5 10.41 4.86 -42.31
CA TYR A 5 10.66 5.97 -41.42
C TYR A 5 9.46 6.08 -40.45
N ILE A 6 9.70 5.97 -39.16
CA ILE A 6 8.73 6.36 -38.15
C ILE A 6 8.74 7.88 -38.15
N LEU A 7 7.77 8.51 -38.78
CA LEU A 7 7.58 9.96 -38.72
C LEU A 7 6.74 10.24 -37.47
N LEU A 8 7.39 10.51 -36.36
CA LEU A 8 6.75 10.97 -35.12
C LEU A 8 6.74 12.49 -35.11
N ILE A 9 5.55 13.10 -35.28
CA ILE A 9 5.34 14.48 -34.90
C ILE A 9 5.05 14.47 -33.39
N LEU A 10 6.08 14.67 -32.58
CA LEU A 10 5.99 14.63 -31.14
C LEU A 10 5.68 16.02 -30.59
N SER A 11 4.43 16.26 -30.24
CA SER A 11 4.08 17.31 -29.28
C SER A 11 4.10 16.69 -27.87
N PHE A 12 5.12 17.03 -27.08
CA PHE A 12 5.26 16.51 -25.72
C PHE A 12 4.37 17.31 -24.77
N PHE A 13 3.44 16.62 -24.13
CA PHE A 13 2.77 17.12 -22.94
C PHE A 13 3.10 16.16 -21.79
N SER A 14 3.70 16.68 -20.71
CA SER A 14 3.83 15.92 -19.48
C SER A 14 2.47 15.92 -18.78
N LEU A 15 1.80 14.79 -18.77
CA LEU A 15 0.63 14.59 -17.92
C LEU A 15 1.11 13.95 -16.62
N SER A 16 1.47 14.77 -15.64
CA SER A 16 1.72 14.32 -14.27
C SER A 16 0.38 14.10 -13.58
N ILE A 17 -0.15 12.90 -13.67
CA ILE A 17 -1.30 12.51 -12.85
C ILE A 17 -0.79 11.56 -11.77
N LEU A 18 -0.65 12.06 -10.54
CA LEU A 18 -0.68 11.36 -9.25
C LEU A 18 0.56 10.57 -8.78
N ALA A 19 1.73 10.65 -9.36
CA ALA A 19 2.92 10.14 -8.69
C ALA A 19 3.83 11.32 -8.32
N HIS A 20 3.76 11.79 -7.08
CA HIS A 20 4.65 12.87 -6.58
C HIS A 20 6.14 12.51 -6.69
N ASP A 21 6.46 11.22 -6.81
CA ASP A 21 7.83 10.71 -6.83
C ASP A 21 8.47 10.74 -8.22
N VAL A 22 7.68 10.77 -9.31
CA VAL A 22 8.15 10.85 -10.70
C VAL A 22 7.76 12.18 -11.31
N THR A 23 8.73 12.94 -11.77
CA THR A 23 8.53 14.27 -12.35
C THR A 23 9.29 14.41 -13.68
N ASN A 24 9.00 15.47 -14.44
CA ASN A 24 9.73 15.83 -15.66
C ASN A 24 9.83 14.69 -16.69
N VAL A 25 8.74 13.90 -16.86
CA VAL A 25 8.71 12.82 -17.85
C VAL A 25 8.72 13.45 -19.25
N ARG A 26 9.71 13.05 -20.05
CA ARG A 26 9.86 13.50 -21.43
C ARG A 26 10.37 12.36 -22.31
N GLY A 27 9.87 12.27 -23.51
CA GLY A 27 10.28 11.26 -24.48
C GLY A 27 11.04 11.89 -25.64
N MET A 28 11.97 11.16 -26.21
CA MET A 28 12.66 11.52 -27.46
C MET A 28 12.84 10.26 -28.32
N GLN A 29 12.81 10.43 -29.63
CA GLN A 29 13.07 9.31 -30.53
C GLN A 29 14.58 9.14 -30.71
N GLU A 30 15.07 7.94 -30.49
CA GLU A 30 16.43 7.51 -30.80
C GLU A 30 16.39 6.30 -31.76
N GLY A 31 16.54 6.54 -33.07
CA GLY A 31 16.42 5.49 -34.08
C GLY A 31 15.01 4.89 -34.13
N GLN A 32 14.88 3.61 -33.79
CA GLN A 32 13.61 2.88 -33.74
C GLN A 32 12.98 2.84 -32.36
N ASN A 33 13.67 3.41 -31.36
CA ASN A 33 13.25 3.43 -29.97
C ASN A 33 12.71 4.79 -29.55
N ILE A 34 11.93 4.81 -28.48
CA ILE A 34 11.61 6.01 -27.72
C ILE A 34 12.36 5.94 -26.41
N VAL A 35 13.16 6.96 -26.12
CA VAL A 35 13.85 7.12 -24.84
C VAL A 35 13.02 8.02 -23.97
N LEU A 36 12.65 7.53 -22.80
CA LEU A 36 11.96 8.29 -21.75
C LEU A 36 12.98 8.74 -20.72
N LEU A 37 13.05 10.05 -20.50
CA LEU A 37 13.81 10.65 -19.40
C LEU A 37 12.84 11.12 -18.34
N TYR A 38 13.17 10.94 -17.07
CA TYR A 38 12.36 11.36 -15.94
C TYR A 38 13.23 11.62 -14.70
N ASP A 39 12.68 12.33 -13.73
CA ASP A 39 13.33 12.61 -12.46
C ASP A 39 12.62 11.85 -11.34
N LEU A 40 13.41 11.25 -10.43
CA LEU A 40 12.92 10.56 -9.25
C LEU A 40 13.26 11.34 -7.98
N GLN A 41 12.29 11.53 -7.11
CA GLN A 41 12.44 12.21 -5.82
C GLN A 41 12.91 11.25 -4.72
N VAL A 42 12.59 9.96 -4.82
CA VAL A 42 12.92 8.90 -3.85
C VAL A 42 13.39 7.65 -4.59
N ASP A 43 14.18 6.80 -3.92
CA ASP A 43 14.54 5.49 -4.45
C ASP A 43 13.27 4.64 -4.57
N THR A 44 12.96 4.15 -5.76
CA THR A 44 11.73 3.38 -5.98
C THR A 44 11.85 2.36 -7.09
N ARG A 45 10.95 1.37 -7.13
CA ARG A 45 10.83 0.43 -8.24
C ARG A 45 9.89 1.01 -9.29
N ILE A 46 10.41 1.18 -10.50
CA ILE A 46 9.60 1.48 -11.69
C ILE A 46 9.24 0.15 -12.36
N SER A 47 7.96 -0.19 -12.44
CA SER A 47 7.51 -1.46 -13.05
C SER A 47 6.34 -1.29 -14.02
N GLN A 48 5.76 -0.10 -14.10
CA GLN A 48 4.66 0.17 -15.00
C GLN A 48 4.93 1.46 -15.78
N VAL A 49 5.00 1.31 -17.11
CA VAL A 49 5.09 2.43 -18.04
C VAL A 49 3.91 2.34 -18.98
N TYR A 50 3.10 3.38 -19.01
CA TYR A 50 1.96 3.48 -19.91
C TYR A 50 2.30 4.39 -21.07
N VAL A 51 1.78 4.04 -22.25
CA VAL A 51 1.74 4.92 -23.41
C VAL A 51 0.30 5.32 -23.67
N GLU A 52 0.08 6.60 -23.86
CA GLU A 52 -1.16 7.15 -24.37
C GLU A 52 -0.98 7.51 -25.85
N ILE A 53 -1.76 6.89 -26.71
CA ILE A 53 -1.74 7.06 -28.15
C ILE A 53 -3.10 7.61 -28.56
N ASP A 54 -3.14 8.83 -29.06
CA ASP A 54 -4.35 9.52 -29.51
C ASP A 54 -5.49 9.44 -28.47
N GLY A 55 -5.15 9.66 -27.20
CA GLY A 55 -6.09 9.67 -26.08
C GLY A 55 -6.43 8.28 -25.50
N LYS A 56 -5.84 7.21 -26.01
CA LYS A 56 -6.03 5.85 -25.49
C LYS A 56 -4.78 5.40 -24.73
N SER A 57 -4.92 5.18 -23.44
CA SER A 57 -3.83 4.71 -22.57
C SER A 57 -3.76 3.19 -22.53
N ARG A 58 -2.55 2.63 -22.58
CA ARG A 58 -2.29 1.20 -22.35
C ARG A 58 -0.93 0.97 -21.69
N LEU A 59 -0.80 -0.13 -20.96
CA LEU A 59 0.46 -0.59 -20.39
C LEU A 59 1.40 -1.06 -21.50
N ILE A 60 2.67 -0.62 -21.47
CA ILE A 60 3.71 -1.15 -22.34
C ILE A 60 4.18 -2.51 -21.79
N PRO A 61 4.26 -3.57 -22.61
CA PRO A 61 4.79 -4.86 -22.16
C PRO A 61 6.22 -4.73 -21.63
N ASN A 62 6.51 -5.35 -20.50
CA ASN A 62 7.84 -5.29 -19.89
C ASN A 62 8.96 -5.79 -20.82
N ALA A 63 8.67 -6.75 -21.70
CA ALA A 63 9.62 -7.25 -22.71
C ALA A 63 10.08 -6.17 -23.71
N CYS A 64 9.28 -5.10 -23.87
CA CYS A 64 9.58 -3.96 -24.77
C CYS A 64 10.29 -2.81 -24.05
N LEU A 65 10.59 -2.96 -22.75
CA LEU A 65 11.22 -1.93 -21.91
C LEU A 65 12.60 -2.35 -21.45
N SER A 66 13.52 -1.40 -21.39
CA SER A 66 14.86 -1.60 -20.81
C SER A 66 15.37 -0.32 -20.12
N GLY A 67 16.51 -0.41 -19.42
CA GLY A 67 17.09 0.70 -18.68
C GLY A 67 16.60 0.76 -17.22
N ASP A 68 16.18 1.93 -16.77
CA ASP A 68 15.75 2.19 -15.38
C ASP A 68 14.30 1.74 -15.16
N VAL A 69 14.03 0.46 -15.37
CA VAL A 69 12.71 -0.18 -15.24
C VAL A 69 12.86 -1.60 -14.68
N ASN A 70 11.83 -2.12 -14.04
CA ASN A 70 11.76 -3.45 -13.41
C ASN A 70 12.80 -3.70 -12.30
N ARG A 71 13.38 -2.66 -11.75
CA ARG A 71 14.36 -2.71 -10.67
C ARG A 71 14.18 -1.51 -9.75
N ILE A 72 14.82 -1.53 -8.58
CA ILE A 72 14.94 -0.33 -7.75
C ILE A 72 15.86 0.65 -8.47
N VAL A 73 15.36 1.85 -8.69
CA VAL A 73 16.08 2.95 -9.32
C VAL A 73 16.33 4.01 -8.24
N ALA A 74 17.56 4.42 -8.06
CA ALA A 74 17.94 5.44 -7.10
C ALA A 74 17.34 6.81 -7.50
N LYS A 75 16.99 7.64 -6.51
CA LYS A 75 16.58 9.03 -6.75
C LYS A 75 17.60 9.81 -7.58
N GLY A 76 17.14 10.75 -8.36
CA GLY A 76 18.01 11.58 -9.19
C GLY A 76 17.31 12.07 -10.46
N GLN A 77 18.03 12.91 -11.19
CA GLN A 77 17.53 13.49 -12.43
C GLN A 77 17.93 12.66 -13.65
N ASN A 78 17.16 12.81 -14.74
CA ASN A 78 17.43 12.19 -16.04
C ASN A 78 17.57 10.66 -15.98
N ARG A 79 16.77 9.99 -15.17
CA ARG A 79 16.63 8.53 -15.23
C ARG A 79 16.12 8.13 -16.60
N ARG A 80 16.55 6.95 -17.10
CA ARG A 80 16.38 6.60 -18.50
C ARG A 80 15.70 5.25 -18.68
N ILE A 81 14.55 5.24 -19.37
CA ILE A 81 13.90 4.03 -19.86
C ILE A 81 13.95 4.06 -21.40
N VAL A 82 14.19 2.90 -21.99
CA VAL A 82 14.11 2.72 -23.45
C VAL A 82 12.92 1.85 -23.77
N TYR A 83 12.06 2.35 -24.64
CA TYR A 83 10.92 1.65 -25.19
C TYR A 83 11.24 1.21 -26.63
N ASP A 84 11.35 -0.11 -26.86
CA ASP A 84 11.47 -0.70 -28.17
C ASP A 84 10.08 -0.74 -28.83
N VAL A 85 9.83 0.23 -29.70
CA VAL A 85 8.53 0.38 -30.36
C VAL A 85 8.27 -0.75 -31.34
N LEU A 86 9.30 -1.28 -32.01
CA LEU A 86 9.11 -2.33 -32.99
C LEU A 86 8.90 -3.72 -32.37
N ALA A 87 9.38 -3.95 -31.15
CA ALA A 87 9.04 -5.15 -30.38
C ALA A 87 7.55 -5.17 -29.98
N ASP A 88 6.93 -4.00 -29.86
CA ASP A 88 5.52 -3.84 -29.48
C ASP A 88 4.60 -3.65 -30.70
N TYR A 89 5.05 -2.90 -31.70
CA TYR A 89 4.35 -2.63 -32.96
C TYR A 89 5.22 -3.02 -34.14
N THR A 90 5.12 -4.25 -34.60
CA THR A 90 5.98 -4.82 -35.67
C THR A 90 5.97 -4.05 -36.99
N ASN A 91 4.91 -3.29 -37.27
CA ASN A 91 4.76 -2.46 -38.46
C ASN A 91 5.06 -0.96 -38.18
N GLY A 92 5.63 -0.66 -36.99
CA GLY A 92 5.83 0.70 -36.53
C GLY A 92 4.56 1.33 -35.94
N LEU A 93 4.76 2.44 -35.22
CA LEU A 93 3.69 3.21 -34.59
C LEU A 93 3.49 4.52 -35.36
N LYS A 94 2.25 4.81 -35.74
CA LYS A 94 1.85 6.10 -36.29
C LYS A 94 0.76 6.70 -35.40
N ALA A 95 0.97 7.89 -34.92
CA ALA A 95 0.02 8.58 -34.05
C ALA A 95 0.19 10.10 -34.20
N ASP A 96 -0.90 10.83 -33.97
CA ASP A 96 -0.89 12.30 -33.97
C ASP A 96 -0.37 12.83 -32.61
N ARG A 97 -0.61 12.07 -31.55
CA ARG A 97 -0.16 12.41 -30.19
C ARG A 97 0.29 11.18 -29.43
N ILE A 98 1.47 11.28 -28.81
CA ILE A 98 1.97 10.25 -27.88
C ILE A 98 2.36 10.91 -26.56
N ALA A 99 1.91 10.34 -25.44
CA ALA A 99 2.32 10.72 -24.10
C ALA A 99 2.71 9.47 -23.31
N PHE A 100 3.47 9.64 -22.22
CA PHE A 100 3.92 8.54 -21.37
C PHE A 100 3.62 8.85 -19.92
N VAL A 101 3.19 7.81 -19.19
CA VAL A 101 3.03 7.84 -17.75
C VAL A 101 3.91 6.76 -17.15
N ILE A 102 4.82 7.15 -16.28
CA ILE A 102 5.68 6.25 -15.53
C ILE A 102 5.11 6.14 -14.12
N ASN A 103 4.60 4.96 -13.77
CA ASN A 103 4.05 4.72 -12.44
C ASN A 103 5.10 3.96 -11.60
N PRO A 104 5.63 4.60 -10.56
CA PRO A 104 6.30 3.88 -9.52
C PRO A 104 5.27 3.01 -8.78
N ASN A 105 5.67 1.78 -8.41
CA ASN A 105 4.88 1.00 -7.46
C ASN A 105 5.14 1.47 -6.02
N SER A 106 5.23 2.78 -5.83
CA SER A 106 5.47 3.39 -4.54
C SER A 106 4.75 4.74 -4.44
N GLU A 107 4.47 5.14 -3.23
CA GLU A 107 4.00 6.47 -2.88
C GLU A 107 4.72 6.93 -1.62
N GLY A 108 5.31 8.15 -1.64
CA GLY A 108 6.07 8.68 -0.51
C GLY A 108 7.26 7.79 -0.09
N GLY A 109 7.87 7.06 -1.05
CA GLY A 109 8.98 6.13 -0.79
C GLY A 109 8.58 4.74 -0.28
N HIS A 110 7.28 4.45 -0.13
CA HIS A 110 6.78 3.13 0.29
C HIS A 110 6.15 2.38 -0.88
N GLU A 111 6.56 1.13 -1.08
CA GLU A 111 6.07 0.30 -2.18
C GLU A 111 4.67 -0.24 -1.91
N TYR A 112 3.88 -0.38 -2.98
CA TYR A 112 2.57 -1.04 -2.96
C TYR A 112 2.46 -2.13 -4.02
N VAL A 113 1.45 -2.98 -3.83
CA VAL A 113 0.98 -3.95 -4.82
C VAL A 113 -0.47 -3.64 -5.15
N ASP A 114 -0.77 -3.50 -6.44
CA ASP A 114 -2.13 -3.48 -6.94
C ASP A 114 -2.64 -4.93 -7.02
N LEU A 115 -3.57 -5.28 -6.12
CA LEU A 115 -4.23 -6.58 -6.08
C LEU A 115 -5.50 -6.60 -6.94
N GLY A 116 -5.82 -5.53 -7.70
CA GLY A 116 -7.08 -5.38 -8.41
C GLY A 116 -8.29 -5.23 -7.46
N LEU A 117 -8.05 -4.83 -6.22
CA LEU A 117 -9.05 -4.49 -5.21
C LEU A 117 -9.40 -2.99 -5.27
N SER A 118 -10.25 -2.54 -4.36
CA SER A 118 -10.64 -1.12 -4.29
C SER A 118 -9.48 -0.18 -3.93
N VAL A 119 -8.43 -0.72 -3.30
CA VAL A 119 -7.22 0.01 -2.90
C VAL A 119 -5.96 -0.82 -3.18
N LYS A 120 -4.83 -0.15 -3.28
CA LYS A 120 -3.49 -0.77 -3.35
C LYS A 120 -2.96 -1.03 -1.95
N TRP A 121 -2.26 -2.14 -1.76
CA TRP A 121 -1.76 -2.60 -0.47
C TRP A 121 -0.25 -2.42 -0.37
N ALA A 122 0.23 -1.86 0.73
CA ALA A 122 1.65 -1.74 0.99
C ALA A 122 2.36 -3.10 1.00
N THR A 123 3.62 -3.13 0.59
CA THR A 123 4.46 -4.34 0.67
C THR A 123 4.90 -4.65 2.10
N CYS A 124 5.04 -3.63 2.96
CA CYS A 124 5.54 -3.73 4.33
C CYS A 124 4.52 -3.23 5.36
N ASN A 125 4.69 -3.62 6.61
CA ASN A 125 4.00 -3.02 7.75
C ASN A 125 4.58 -1.65 8.10
N VAL A 126 3.84 -0.80 8.79
CA VAL A 126 4.40 0.43 9.38
C VAL A 126 5.54 0.06 10.35
N GLY A 127 6.68 0.76 10.24
CA GLY A 127 7.89 0.47 11.00
C GLY A 127 8.76 -0.68 10.46
N ALA A 128 8.39 -1.28 9.31
CA ALA A 128 9.16 -2.32 8.63
C ALA A 128 9.76 -1.79 7.33
N SER A 129 10.91 -2.34 6.93
CA SER A 129 11.58 -2.07 5.66
C SER A 129 11.47 -3.23 4.66
N LYS A 130 11.05 -4.42 5.12
CA LYS A 130 10.88 -5.63 4.32
C LYS A 130 9.51 -6.27 4.59
N PRO A 131 8.95 -7.01 3.61
CA PRO A 131 7.62 -7.62 3.75
C PRO A 131 7.48 -8.61 4.91
N GLU A 132 8.56 -9.30 5.26
CA GLU A 132 8.60 -10.30 6.35
C GLU A 132 8.82 -9.70 7.73
N GLU A 133 9.24 -8.45 7.85
CA GLU A 133 9.44 -7.80 9.14
C GLU A 133 8.08 -7.48 9.79
N TYR A 134 8.00 -7.68 11.10
CA TYR A 134 6.77 -7.44 11.87
C TYR A 134 6.37 -5.97 11.91
N GLY A 135 7.36 -5.06 11.86
CA GLY A 135 7.16 -3.62 12.04
C GLY A 135 6.77 -3.25 13.47
N ASP A 136 6.19 -2.08 13.59
CA ASP A 136 5.73 -1.54 14.86
C ASP A 136 4.31 -2.02 15.21
N TYR A 137 3.99 -1.96 16.51
CA TYR A 137 2.67 -2.30 17.02
C TYR A 137 1.99 -1.03 17.52
N PHE A 138 0.73 -0.86 17.17
CA PHE A 138 -0.04 0.33 17.50
C PHE A 138 -1.31 -0.06 18.25
N ALA A 139 -1.65 0.67 19.32
CA ALA A 139 -3.00 0.65 19.84
C ALA A 139 -3.91 1.41 18.85
N TRP A 140 -5.17 1.01 18.74
CA TRP A 140 -6.07 1.57 17.73
C TRP A 140 -6.31 3.08 17.95
N GLY A 141 -6.02 3.89 16.91
CA GLY A 141 -6.09 5.35 16.99
C GLY A 141 -4.91 6.00 17.72
N GLU A 142 -3.83 5.26 17.97
CA GLU A 142 -2.53 5.79 18.39
C GLU A 142 -1.53 5.68 17.24
N THR A 143 -0.67 6.67 17.11
CA THR A 143 0.23 6.82 15.95
C THR A 143 1.70 6.57 16.29
N GLN A 144 1.98 6.23 17.54
CA GLN A 144 3.30 5.86 18.02
C GLN A 144 3.24 4.54 18.78
N PRO A 145 4.25 3.66 18.64
CA PRO A 145 4.39 2.48 19.47
C PRO A 145 4.66 2.87 20.93
N LYS A 146 4.35 1.96 21.86
CA LYS A 146 4.55 2.16 23.28
C LYS A 146 5.02 0.91 23.98
N THR A 147 5.42 1.02 25.25
CA THR A 147 5.95 -0.11 26.04
C THR A 147 4.87 -0.92 26.73
N THR A 148 3.70 -0.34 27.00
CA THR A 148 2.62 -0.98 27.75
C THR A 148 1.28 -0.77 27.05
N TYR A 149 0.59 -1.86 26.74
CA TYR A 149 -0.67 -1.90 26.01
C TYR A 149 -1.79 -2.36 26.94
N ASP A 150 -2.45 -1.41 27.58
CA ASP A 150 -3.59 -1.63 28.47
C ASP A 150 -4.51 -0.39 28.50
N TRP A 151 -5.68 -0.51 29.19
CA TRP A 151 -6.62 0.61 29.27
C TRP A 151 -6.09 1.82 30.05
N SER A 152 -5.13 1.65 30.94
CA SER A 152 -4.57 2.75 31.74
C SER A 152 -3.62 3.63 30.93
N THR A 153 -3.03 3.07 29.88
CA THR A 153 -2.09 3.74 28.97
C THR A 153 -2.74 4.13 27.65
N TYR A 154 -3.98 3.71 27.40
CA TYR A 154 -4.64 3.96 26.14
C TYR A 154 -5.11 5.42 26.01
N LYS A 155 -4.65 6.10 24.94
CA LYS A 155 -4.85 7.54 24.70
C LYS A 155 -6.33 7.96 24.74
N TRP A 156 -7.22 7.16 24.19
CA TRP A 156 -8.63 7.48 24.01
C TRP A 156 -9.53 6.92 25.12
N CYS A 157 -8.95 6.62 26.28
CA CYS A 157 -9.68 6.15 27.44
C CYS A 157 -9.29 6.97 28.68
N ASN A 158 -10.27 7.59 29.34
CA ASN A 158 -10.04 8.31 30.61
C ASN A 158 -10.07 7.32 31.77
N GLY A 159 -9.10 6.40 31.79
CA GLY A 159 -9.14 5.24 32.67
C GLY A 159 -7.91 4.98 33.49
N ARG A 160 -7.62 5.81 34.52
CA ARG A 160 -6.70 5.40 35.60
C ARG A 160 -7.12 4.07 36.29
N SER A 161 -8.32 3.56 36.01
CA SER A 161 -8.90 2.35 36.62
C SER A 161 -8.92 1.14 35.69
N GLY A 162 -8.31 1.20 34.48
CA GLY A 162 -8.28 0.07 33.54
C GLY A 162 -9.65 -0.38 32.98
N ARG A 163 -10.65 0.53 32.94
CA ARG A 163 -12.01 0.19 32.48
C ARG A 163 -12.26 0.60 31.04
N SER A 164 -12.85 -0.32 30.27
CA SER A 164 -13.20 -0.13 28.86
C SER A 164 -14.33 0.88 28.58
N ASN A 165 -15.09 1.29 29.59
CA ASN A 165 -16.29 2.14 29.44
C ASN A 165 -16.04 3.63 29.71
N ARG A 166 -14.84 4.13 29.43
CA ARG A 166 -14.47 5.54 29.57
C ARG A 166 -13.81 6.11 28.34
N GLN A 167 -14.33 5.71 27.16
CA GLN A 167 -13.81 6.19 25.89
C GLN A 167 -14.01 7.71 25.77
N THR A 168 -12.98 8.43 25.38
CA THR A 168 -13.00 9.89 25.19
C THR A 168 -13.18 10.31 23.74
N LYS A 169 -12.97 9.37 22.79
CA LYS A 169 -13.13 9.57 21.36
C LYS A 169 -13.52 8.24 20.67
N TYR A 170 -14.20 8.33 19.52
CA TYR A 170 -14.71 7.18 18.77
C TYR A 170 -15.69 6.36 19.62
N CYS A 171 -16.79 6.99 19.99
CA CYS A 171 -17.80 6.39 20.86
C CYS A 171 -19.22 6.62 20.31
N THR A 172 -19.93 5.53 20.03
CA THR A 172 -21.28 5.52 19.45
C THR A 172 -22.38 5.27 20.50
N ALA A 173 -22.01 4.97 21.75
CA ALA A 173 -22.97 4.72 22.82
C ALA A 173 -22.49 5.25 24.18
N ARG A 174 -23.32 6.06 24.86
CA ARG A 174 -23.00 6.74 26.14
C ARG A 174 -22.52 5.80 27.25
N ARG A 175 -22.96 4.54 27.25
CA ARG A 175 -22.51 3.53 28.23
C ARG A 175 -21.02 3.22 28.13
N TRP A 176 -20.37 3.54 26.99
CA TRP A 176 -18.96 3.29 26.73
C TRP A 176 -18.07 4.55 26.89
N GLY A 177 -18.66 5.74 26.99
CA GLY A 177 -17.88 6.97 27.16
C GLY A 177 -18.55 8.23 26.61
N THR A 178 -17.72 9.18 26.16
CA THR A 178 -18.15 10.44 25.54
C THR A 178 -18.60 10.17 24.10
N LEU A 179 -19.89 10.48 23.83
CA LEU A 179 -20.49 10.26 22.52
C LEU A 179 -19.96 11.29 21.51
N ASP A 180 -19.31 10.83 20.46
CA ASP A 180 -18.89 11.65 19.31
C ASP A 180 -19.35 11.08 17.96
N ASN A 181 -19.92 9.87 17.95
CA ASN A 181 -20.43 9.15 16.78
C ASN A 181 -19.40 8.93 15.65
N LYS A 182 -18.12 9.06 15.93
CA LYS A 182 -17.08 8.75 14.96
C LYS A 182 -16.89 7.23 14.87
N THR A 183 -16.98 6.70 13.66
CA THR A 183 -16.89 5.25 13.39
C THR A 183 -15.63 4.85 12.64
N THR A 184 -14.85 5.83 12.21
CA THR A 184 -13.58 5.63 11.50
C THR A 184 -12.55 6.60 12.06
N LEU A 185 -11.28 6.21 12.06
CA LEU A 185 -10.18 7.06 12.53
C LEU A 185 -10.11 8.36 11.71
N ASP A 186 -9.92 9.47 12.41
CA ASP A 186 -9.45 10.70 11.79
C ASP A 186 -8.02 10.47 11.28
N LEU A 187 -7.63 11.11 10.18
CA LEU A 187 -6.28 10.94 9.60
C LEU A 187 -5.14 11.28 10.57
N SER A 188 -5.38 12.17 11.53
CA SER A 188 -4.41 12.52 12.59
C SER A 188 -4.19 11.41 13.62
N ASP A 189 -5.07 10.41 13.67
CA ASP A 189 -5.02 9.27 14.59
C ASP A 189 -4.79 7.94 13.84
N ASP A 190 -4.58 8.02 12.53
CA ASP A 190 -4.26 6.89 11.68
C ASP A 190 -2.73 6.69 11.65
N ALA A 191 -2.28 5.53 12.14
CA ALA A 191 -0.85 5.24 12.26
C ALA A 191 -0.13 5.20 10.90
N ALA A 192 -0.78 4.70 9.86
CA ALA A 192 -0.21 4.69 8.51
C ALA A 192 -0.08 6.11 7.96
N ARG A 193 -1.14 6.93 8.10
CA ARG A 193 -1.14 8.32 7.64
C ARG A 193 -0.07 9.17 8.30
N VAL A 194 0.05 9.06 9.62
CA VAL A 194 0.97 9.90 10.39
C VAL A 194 2.44 9.50 10.15
N ASN A 195 2.72 8.20 9.99
CA ASN A 195 4.09 7.72 9.82
C ASN A 195 4.58 7.77 8.36
N TRP A 196 3.69 7.58 7.38
CA TRP A 196 4.08 7.51 5.96
C TRP A 196 3.63 8.72 5.13
N GLY A 197 2.61 9.44 5.57
CA GLY A 197 2.09 10.62 4.85
C GLY A 197 1.36 10.29 3.55
N GLY A 198 1.38 11.22 2.59
CA GLY A 198 0.79 11.04 1.26
C GLY A 198 -0.68 10.63 1.29
N SER A 199 -1.09 9.65 0.50
CA SER A 199 -2.44 9.03 0.54
C SER A 199 -2.50 7.77 1.42
N TRP A 200 -1.39 7.36 2.04
CA TRP A 200 -1.34 6.19 2.91
C TRP A 200 -2.29 6.34 4.10
N ARG A 201 -2.98 5.27 4.42
CA ARG A 201 -3.87 5.15 5.58
C ARG A 201 -4.05 3.70 5.99
N MET A 202 -4.62 3.48 7.15
CA MET A 202 -5.08 2.15 7.55
C MET A 202 -6.27 1.73 6.67
N PRO A 203 -6.38 0.43 6.31
CA PRO A 203 -7.53 -0.08 5.57
C PRO A 203 -8.80 0.03 6.42
N THR A 204 -9.95 0.24 5.78
CA THR A 204 -11.25 0.05 6.40
C THR A 204 -11.55 -1.44 6.61
N THR A 205 -12.55 -1.75 7.44
CA THR A 205 -12.99 -3.14 7.62
C THR A 205 -13.57 -3.74 6.33
N ASP A 206 -14.13 -2.93 5.43
CA ASP A 206 -14.64 -3.39 4.14
C ASP A 206 -13.52 -3.72 3.16
N GLU A 207 -12.46 -2.92 3.12
CA GLU A 207 -11.25 -3.21 2.34
C GLU A 207 -10.51 -4.47 2.86
N GLN A 208 -10.49 -4.69 4.17
CA GLN A 208 -10.02 -5.94 4.75
C GLN A 208 -10.91 -7.12 4.35
N ARG A 209 -12.23 -6.91 4.21
CA ARG A 209 -13.15 -7.93 3.73
C ARG A 209 -12.89 -8.31 2.29
N GLU A 210 -12.65 -7.34 1.40
CA GLU A 210 -12.20 -7.61 0.02
C GLU A 210 -10.93 -8.46 0.02
N LEU A 211 -9.93 -8.11 0.83
CA LEU A 211 -8.68 -8.86 0.93
C LEU A 211 -8.92 -10.32 1.36
N ILE A 212 -9.85 -10.57 2.27
CA ILE A 212 -10.21 -11.92 2.74
C ILE A 212 -10.88 -12.73 1.62
N TYR A 213 -11.89 -12.14 0.93
CA TYR A 213 -12.74 -12.90 0.01
C TYR A 213 -12.23 -12.93 -1.44
N ASP A 214 -11.56 -11.87 -1.88
CA ASP A 214 -11.09 -11.73 -3.27
C ASP A 214 -9.65 -12.19 -3.46
N CYS A 215 -9.00 -12.68 -2.39
CA CYS A 215 -7.65 -13.24 -2.44
C CYS A 215 -7.62 -14.69 -1.93
N THR A 216 -6.59 -15.42 -2.35
CA THR A 216 -6.23 -16.73 -1.81
C THR A 216 -5.15 -16.54 -0.76
N TRP A 217 -5.36 -17.10 0.43
CA TRP A 217 -4.44 -17.02 1.57
C TRP A 217 -3.68 -18.35 1.69
N THR A 218 -2.39 -18.31 1.49
CA THR A 218 -1.52 -19.49 1.58
C THR A 218 -0.52 -19.32 2.70
N TRP A 219 -0.62 -20.15 3.74
CA TRP A 219 0.36 -20.16 4.82
C TRP A 219 1.72 -20.58 4.27
N THR A 220 2.75 -19.81 4.58
CA THR A 220 4.11 -20.04 4.07
C THR A 220 5.14 -19.35 4.96
N THR A 221 6.41 -19.53 4.62
CA THR A 221 7.54 -18.88 5.27
C THR A 221 8.27 -18.03 4.23
N GLN A 222 8.55 -16.76 4.55
CA GLN A 222 9.38 -15.86 3.75
C GLN A 222 10.56 -15.39 4.59
N SER A 223 11.78 -15.58 4.10
CA SER A 223 13.03 -15.24 4.81
C SER A 223 13.08 -15.77 6.26
N GLY A 224 12.50 -16.96 6.51
CA GLY A 224 12.44 -17.58 7.83
C GLY A 224 11.28 -17.11 8.72
N VAL A 225 10.42 -16.20 8.26
CA VAL A 225 9.27 -15.67 9.00
C VAL A 225 7.98 -16.29 8.48
N ASN A 226 7.19 -16.87 9.38
CA ASN A 226 5.88 -17.43 9.05
C ASN A 226 4.85 -16.33 8.77
N GLY A 227 3.91 -16.61 7.87
CA GLY A 227 2.84 -15.70 7.53
C GLY A 227 1.97 -16.25 6.40
N HIS A 228 1.16 -15.38 5.83
CA HIS A 228 0.39 -15.70 4.64
C HIS A 228 0.90 -14.94 3.41
N LYS A 229 1.11 -15.68 2.32
CA LYS A 229 1.09 -15.11 0.98
C LYS A 229 -0.36 -14.92 0.58
N VAL A 230 -0.77 -13.67 0.37
CA VAL A 230 -2.12 -13.27 0.00
C VAL A 230 -2.12 -12.93 -1.48
N THR A 231 -2.71 -13.78 -2.30
CA THR A 231 -2.66 -13.69 -3.77
C THR A 231 -4.03 -13.32 -4.31
N SER A 232 -4.10 -12.25 -5.08
CA SER A 232 -5.32 -11.80 -5.74
C SER A 232 -5.86 -12.83 -6.72
N LYS A 233 -7.16 -13.11 -6.63
CA LYS A 233 -7.89 -13.94 -7.61
C LYS A 233 -8.14 -13.19 -8.92
N LYS A 234 -8.00 -11.85 -8.95
CA LYS A 234 -8.29 -11.00 -10.12
C LYS A 234 -7.09 -10.87 -11.06
N ASN A 235 -5.88 -10.72 -10.51
CA ASN A 235 -4.68 -10.46 -11.33
C ASN A 235 -3.43 -11.28 -10.97
N GLY A 236 -3.50 -12.14 -9.93
CA GLY A 236 -2.40 -13.00 -9.52
C GLY A 236 -1.29 -12.31 -8.72
N ASN A 237 -1.36 -11.01 -8.54
CA ASN A 237 -0.41 -10.27 -7.71
C ASN A 237 -0.56 -10.67 -6.24
N SER A 238 0.49 -10.53 -5.45
CA SER A 238 0.47 -10.98 -4.06
C SER A 238 1.26 -10.07 -3.13
N ILE A 239 0.84 -10.06 -1.87
CA ILE A 239 1.58 -9.50 -0.73
C ILE A 239 1.87 -10.60 0.29
N PHE A 240 2.85 -10.37 1.15
CA PHE A 240 3.12 -11.22 2.30
C PHE A 240 2.72 -10.50 3.58
N LEU A 241 1.92 -11.16 4.43
CA LEU A 241 1.52 -10.70 5.76
C LEU A 241 2.17 -11.59 6.81
N PRO A 242 3.20 -11.11 7.54
CA PRO A 242 3.84 -11.91 8.58
C PRO A 242 2.92 -12.17 9.76
N ALA A 243 3.08 -13.32 10.40
CA ALA A 243 2.42 -13.68 11.65
C ALA A 243 3.08 -12.95 12.83
N ALA A 244 2.83 -11.65 12.92
CA ALA A 244 3.51 -10.75 13.85
C ALA A 244 3.04 -10.86 15.31
N GLY A 245 2.02 -11.67 15.60
CA GLY A 245 1.42 -11.75 16.93
C GLY A 245 0.71 -10.45 17.33
N TYR A 246 0.72 -10.17 18.64
CA TYR A 246 0.15 -8.95 19.21
C TYR A 246 0.80 -8.56 20.53
N ARG A 247 0.70 -7.30 20.92
CA ARG A 247 1.15 -6.80 22.22
C ARG A 247 -0.02 -6.59 23.18
N ARG A 248 0.18 -7.05 24.42
CA ARG A 248 -0.72 -6.84 25.55
C ARG A 248 0.11 -6.66 26.83
N GLY A 249 -0.20 -5.64 27.63
CA GLY A 249 0.72 -5.23 28.69
C GLY A 249 2.08 -4.88 28.09
N SER A 250 3.15 -5.37 28.67
CA SER A 250 4.52 -5.20 28.17
C SER A 250 5.02 -6.34 27.27
N SER A 251 4.20 -7.37 27.03
CA SER A 251 4.61 -8.61 26.36
C SER A 251 4.13 -8.69 24.92
N LEU A 252 4.90 -9.41 24.09
CA LEU A 252 4.52 -9.85 22.75
C LEU A 252 4.03 -11.29 22.84
N TYR A 253 2.87 -11.58 22.25
CA TYR A 253 2.22 -12.89 22.23
C TYR A 253 2.07 -13.41 20.81
N ASP A 254 2.13 -14.73 20.66
CA ASP A 254 1.77 -15.50 19.47
C ASP A 254 2.51 -15.10 18.17
N ALA A 255 3.65 -14.42 18.28
CA ALA A 255 4.51 -14.13 17.13
C ALA A 255 4.98 -15.43 16.46
N GLY A 256 4.92 -15.47 15.12
CA GLY A 256 5.19 -16.64 14.31
C GLY A 256 4.00 -17.61 14.16
N SER A 257 2.87 -17.37 14.85
CA SER A 257 1.68 -18.25 14.83
C SER A 257 0.40 -17.50 14.44
N TYR A 258 0.25 -16.24 14.87
CA TYR A 258 -0.90 -15.37 14.61
C TYR A 258 -0.49 -14.08 13.91
N GLY A 259 -1.29 -13.64 12.95
CA GLY A 259 -1.24 -12.27 12.44
C GLY A 259 -2.48 -11.50 12.86
N ASN A 260 -2.29 -10.28 13.36
CA ASN A 260 -3.36 -9.39 13.80
C ASN A 260 -3.13 -8.01 13.22
N TYR A 261 -4.06 -7.53 12.39
CA TYR A 261 -3.90 -6.31 11.60
C TYR A 261 -5.08 -5.38 11.76
N TRP A 262 -4.89 -4.23 12.37
CA TRP A 262 -5.94 -3.24 12.56
C TRP A 262 -6.55 -2.75 11.26
N SER A 263 -7.86 -2.51 11.29
CA SER A 263 -8.53 -1.58 10.36
C SER A 263 -8.68 -0.21 11.00
N SER A 264 -9.07 0.79 10.21
CA SER A 264 -9.45 2.12 10.69
C SER A 264 -10.88 2.18 11.26
N SER A 265 -11.64 1.08 11.24
CA SER A 265 -13.07 1.04 11.56
C SER A 265 -13.32 0.63 13.01
N LEU A 266 -14.16 1.42 13.68
CA LEU A 266 -14.67 1.11 15.01
C LEU A 266 -15.69 -0.04 14.95
N ASP A 267 -15.77 -0.86 15.99
CA ASP A 267 -16.94 -1.69 16.24
C ASP A 267 -18.03 -0.80 16.85
N THR A 268 -19.09 -0.55 16.08
CA THR A 268 -20.16 0.40 16.46
C THR A 268 -21.05 -0.11 17.58
N ASP A 269 -21.15 -1.42 17.75
CA ASP A 269 -21.96 -2.05 18.81
C ASP A 269 -21.20 -2.09 20.14
N TYR A 270 -19.88 -2.23 20.04
CA TYR A 270 -18.97 -2.29 21.17
C TYR A 270 -17.80 -1.28 20.98
N PRO A 271 -18.00 0.02 21.25
CA PRO A 271 -16.99 1.06 20.97
C PRO A 271 -15.69 0.95 21.76
N ASN A 272 -15.55 0.01 22.68
CA ASN A 272 -14.30 -0.39 23.29
C ASN A 272 -13.48 -1.33 22.38
N LEU A 273 -14.06 -1.82 21.28
CA LEU A 273 -13.43 -2.68 20.28
C LEU A 273 -13.27 -1.92 18.96
N ALA A 274 -12.32 -2.39 18.15
CA ALA A 274 -12.17 -2.00 16.76
C ALA A 274 -11.98 -3.25 15.89
N TRP A 275 -12.33 -3.13 14.61
CA TRP A 275 -12.23 -4.23 13.66
C TRP A 275 -10.79 -4.49 13.24
N TYR A 276 -10.46 -5.76 13.07
CA TYR A 276 -9.15 -6.22 12.60
C TYR A 276 -9.27 -7.54 11.83
N VAL A 277 -8.26 -7.84 11.02
CA VAL A 277 -8.07 -9.19 10.46
C VAL A 277 -7.18 -9.99 11.39
N SER A 278 -7.63 -11.21 11.69
CA SER A 278 -6.85 -12.24 12.40
C SER A 278 -6.61 -13.43 11.50
N PHE A 279 -5.42 -14.01 11.57
CA PHE A 279 -5.13 -15.26 10.89
C PHE A 279 -4.18 -16.15 11.67
N THR A 280 -4.28 -17.45 11.40
CA THR A 280 -3.36 -18.52 11.79
C THR A 280 -3.01 -19.35 10.56
N SER A 281 -2.26 -20.43 10.71
CA SER A 281 -2.00 -21.36 9.60
C SER A 281 -3.26 -22.00 8.99
N GLY A 282 -4.36 -22.10 9.75
CA GLY A 282 -5.58 -22.79 9.34
C GLY A 282 -6.82 -21.91 9.19
N SER A 283 -6.74 -20.62 9.51
CA SER A 283 -7.91 -19.74 9.48
C SER A 283 -7.56 -18.31 9.17
N VAL A 284 -8.48 -17.63 8.52
CA VAL A 284 -8.46 -16.16 8.30
C VAL A 284 -9.84 -15.64 8.64
N SER A 285 -9.92 -14.62 9.48
CA SER A 285 -11.21 -14.05 9.91
C SER A 285 -11.10 -12.55 10.19
N ARG A 286 -12.24 -11.88 10.16
CA ARG A 286 -12.43 -10.54 10.68
C ARG A 286 -13.05 -10.63 12.07
N SER A 287 -12.54 -9.86 13.02
CA SER A 287 -13.04 -9.86 14.40
C SER A 287 -12.89 -8.48 15.04
N GLY A 288 -13.54 -8.26 16.19
CA GLY A 288 -13.38 -7.09 17.05
C GLY A 288 -12.40 -7.38 18.21
N SER A 289 -11.50 -6.45 18.51
CA SER A 289 -10.61 -6.56 19.66
C SER A 289 -10.51 -5.25 20.44
N ASN A 290 -10.10 -5.37 21.72
CA ASN A 290 -9.90 -4.20 22.58
C ASN A 290 -8.90 -3.23 21.96
N ARG A 291 -9.30 -1.98 21.84
CA ARG A 291 -8.55 -0.91 21.17
C ARG A 291 -7.16 -0.67 21.73
N TYR A 292 -6.89 -1.06 22.99
CA TYR A 292 -5.58 -0.91 23.62
C TYR A 292 -4.55 -1.95 23.18
N TYR A 293 -4.94 -3.06 22.55
CA TYR A 293 -3.96 -4.03 22.05
C TYR A 293 -3.06 -3.42 20.99
N GLY A 294 -1.79 -3.80 21.02
CA GLY A 294 -0.84 -3.43 19.98
C GLY A 294 -0.89 -4.43 18.84
N PHE A 295 -1.45 -4.05 17.68
CA PHE A 295 -1.47 -4.85 16.46
C PHE A 295 -0.65 -4.18 15.37
N SER A 296 -0.26 -4.97 14.38
CA SER A 296 0.40 -4.47 13.18
C SER A 296 -0.55 -3.61 12.34
N VAL A 297 0.02 -2.73 11.54
CA VAL A 297 -0.70 -1.92 10.54
C VAL A 297 -0.10 -2.21 9.18
N ARG A 298 -0.90 -2.74 8.24
CA ARG A 298 -0.58 -2.84 6.82
C ARG A 298 -1.30 -1.72 6.09
N PRO A 299 -0.58 -0.69 5.60
CA PRO A 299 -1.18 0.45 4.93
C PRO A 299 -1.81 0.13 3.58
N VAL A 300 -2.75 1.00 3.18
CA VAL A 300 -3.31 1.06 1.83
C VAL A 300 -3.22 2.47 1.27
N CYS A 301 -3.22 2.59 -0.07
CA CYS A 301 -3.32 3.85 -0.79
C CYS A 301 -4.28 3.73 -1.98
N GLN A 302 -4.65 4.89 -2.60
CA GLN A 302 -5.56 4.94 -3.74
C GLN A 302 -4.88 4.51 -5.04
#